data_7e532f8144580a008a4cb18c26a3a4cd
#
_entry.id   7e532f8144580a008a4cb18c26a3a4cd
#
_cell.length_a   1.000
_cell.length_b   1.000
_cell.length_c   1.000
_cell.angle_alpha   90.00
_cell.angle_beta   90.00
_cell.angle_gamma   90.00
#
_symmetry.space_group_name_H-M   'P 1'
#
loop_
_entity.id
_entity.type
_entity.pdbx_description
1 polymer ?
#
loop_
_entity_poly.entity_id
_entity_poly.type
_entity_poly.pdbx_seq_one_letter_code
_entity_poly.pdbx_strand_id
1 'polypeptide(L)'
;MDRILQALSLQVTGARDLESLTRPLLEMLETVTGLESTYLTEIDLGHDTQHIRFARNAADLQIPEGGSVQWGDALCRRALDEGRFYTEDVASCWGDSQAARALGIRTYLSCPVQTPSGSLYGTLCAASAEHKPLTAGSDHLIAFFARLIAEQVEREQLLQQLQQANHELSRQALSDPLTGLPNRRALMHELNRLFSLAERVEHPLLLGFIDLDGFKAINDTHGHDTGDLLLQRVAGALSTVL
;
A
#
# COMPACT_ATOMS: atom_id res chain seq x y z
N MET A 1 -31.64 -10.85 4.24
CA MET A 1 -30.88 -9.91 5.09
C MET A 1 -29.92 -10.64 6.02
N ASP A 2 -30.39 -11.59 6.85
CA ASP A 2 -29.54 -12.27 7.85
C ASP A 2 -28.34 -13.07 7.29
N ARG A 3 -28.52 -13.74 6.14
CA ARG A 3 -27.40 -14.50 5.49
C ARG A 3 -26.28 -13.58 4.99
N ILE A 4 -26.62 -12.40 4.49
CA ILE A 4 -25.65 -11.41 4.01
C ILE A 4 -24.87 -10.85 5.21
N LEU A 5 -25.57 -10.52 6.30
CA LEU A 5 -24.95 -10.00 7.52
C LEU A 5 -24.06 -11.05 8.21
N GLN A 6 -24.46 -12.33 8.22
CA GLN A 6 -23.63 -13.42 8.75
C GLN A 6 -22.37 -13.65 7.90
N ALA A 7 -22.50 -13.65 6.57
CA ALA A 7 -21.36 -13.77 5.65
C ALA A 7 -20.39 -12.59 5.82
N LEU A 8 -20.90 -11.36 5.88
CA LEU A 8 -20.11 -10.15 6.17
C LEU A 8 -19.32 -10.28 7.47
N SER A 9 -19.99 -10.66 8.56
CA SER A 9 -19.35 -10.75 9.87
C SER A 9 -18.18 -11.73 9.88
N LEU A 10 -18.32 -12.89 9.24
CA LEU A 10 -17.26 -13.90 9.16
C LEU A 10 -16.11 -13.48 8.26
N GLN A 11 -16.41 -12.84 7.14
CA GLN A 11 -15.39 -12.45 6.15
C GLN A 11 -14.60 -11.20 6.57
N VAL A 12 -15.28 -10.21 7.16
CA VAL A 12 -14.63 -8.98 7.64
C VAL A 12 -13.74 -9.26 8.85
N THR A 13 -14.18 -10.12 9.79
CA THR A 13 -13.37 -10.49 10.97
C THR A 13 -12.15 -11.35 10.64
N GLY A 14 -12.16 -12.06 9.51
CA GLY A 14 -11.05 -12.90 9.05
C GLY A 14 -10.06 -12.21 8.11
N ALA A 15 -10.38 -11.02 7.62
CA ALA A 15 -9.55 -10.31 6.65
C ALA A 15 -8.23 -9.84 7.28
N ARG A 16 -7.11 -10.18 6.62
CA ARG A 16 -5.76 -9.81 7.08
C ARG A 16 -5.16 -8.67 6.29
N ASP A 17 -5.59 -8.49 5.06
CA ASP A 17 -5.10 -7.51 4.10
C ASP A 17 -6.26 -6.96 3.24
N LEU A 18 -5.95 -5.94 2.45
CA LEU A 18 -6.90 -5.27 1.59
C LEU A 18 -7.55 -6.22 0.58
N GLU A 19 -6.80 -7.17 0.03
CA GLU A 19 -7.32 -8.13 -0.95
C GLU A 19 -8.35 -9.07 -0.34
N SER A 20 -8.00 -9.71 0.80
CA SER A 20 -8.89 -10.67 1.48
C SER A 20 -10.17 -10.02 2.02
N LEU A 21 -10.14 -8.69 2.29
CA LEU A 21 -11.35 -7.93 2.61
C LEU A 21 -12.15 -7.59 1.34
N THR A 22 -11.47 -7.10 0.30
CA THR A 22 -12.16 -6.50 -0.86
C THR A 22 -12.86 -7.54 -1.73
N ARG A 23 -12.24 -8.68 -2.00
CA ARG A 23 -12.82 -9.68 -2.93
C ARG A 23 -14.22 -10.16 -2.52
N PRO A 24 -14.47 -10.52 -1.25
CA PRO A 24 -15.83 -10.86 -0.82
C PRO A 24 -16.81 -9.69 -0.89
N LEU A 25 -16.35 -8.47 -0.61
CA LEU A 25 -17.20 -7.27 -0.71
C LEU A 25 -17.63 -6.99 -2.15
N LEU A 26 -16.74 -7.22 -3.14
CA LEU A 26 -17.07 -7.12 -4.56
C LEU A 26 -18.14 -8.14 -4.95
N GLU A 27 -18.05 -9.39 -4.49
CA GLU A 27 -19.05 -10.43 -4.73
C GLU A 27 -20.42 -10.07 -4.15
N MET A 28 -20.41 -9.53 -2.94
CA MET A 28 -21.66 -9.08 -2.30
C MET A 28 -22.24 -7.86 -3.01
N LEU A 29 -21.41 -6.92 -3.44
CA LEU A 29 -21.84 -5.73 -4.18
C LEU A 29 -22.50 -6.13 -5.51
N GLU A 30 -21.91 -7.09 -6.25
CA GLU A 30 -22.51 -7.66 -7.45
C GLU A 30 -23.90 -8.27 -7.16
N THR A 31 -23.98 -9.10 -6.11
CA THR A 31 -25.23 -9.79 -5.73
C THR A 31 -26.36 -8.80 -5.41
N VAL A 32 -26.02 -7.69 -4.72
CA VAL A 32 -27.03 -6.72 -4.26
C VAL A 32 -27.40 -5.72 -5.35
N THR A 33 -26.42 -5.26 -6.14
CA THR A 33 -26.67 -4.26 -7.20
C THR A 33 -27.20 -4.92 -8.48
N GLY A 34 -26.88 -6.18 -8.71
CA GLY A 34 -27.13 -6.89 -9.98
C GLY A 34 -26.28 -6.34 -11.13
N LEU A 35 -25.25 -5.51 -10.85
CA LEU A 35 -24.34 -4.99 -11.85
C LEU A 35 -23.23 -6.00 -12.12
N GLU A 36 -22.87 -6.20 -13.38
CA GLU A 36 -22.05 -7.31 -13.86
C GLU A 36 -20.60 -7.29 -13.40
N SER A 37 -20.07 -6.09 -13.24
CA SER A 37 -18.67 -5.90 -12.86
C SER A 37 -18.57 -5.00 -11.66
N THR A 38 -17.87 -5.46 -10.63
CA THR A 38 -17.58 -4.69 -9.42
C THR A 38 -16.08 -4.60 -9.23
N TYR A 39 -15.57 -3.45 -8.85
CA TYR A 39 -14.13 -3.25 -8.77
C TYR A 39 -13.73 -2.13 -7.82
N LEU A 40 -12.53 -2.30 -7.26
CA LEU A 40 -11.85 -1.28 -6.46
C LEU A 40 -10.73 -0.65 -7.29
N THR A 41 -10.68 0.67 -7.28
CA THR A 41 -9.61 1.42 -7.92
C THR A 41 -8.73 2.11 -6.90
N GLU A 42 -7.52 2.41 -7.30
CA GLU A 42 -6.55 3.25 -6.60
C GLU A 42 -6.20 4.44 -7.49
N ILE A 43 -6.15 5.64 -6.92
CA ILE A 43 -5.85 6.87 -7.64
C ILE A 43 -4.42 7.30 -7.33
N ASP A 44 -3.60 7.43 -8.37
CA ASP A 44 -2.27 8.02 -8.31
C ASP A 44 -2.31 9.43 -8.91
N LEU A 45 -2.47 10.43 -8.04
CA LEU A 45 -2.48 11.84 -8.46
C LEU A 45 -1.10 12.32 -8.93
N GLY A 46 -0.01 11.69 -8.52
CA GLY A 46 1.34 12.04 -8.94
C GLY A 46 1.61 11.70 -10.41
N HIS A 47 1.00 10.64 -10.91
CA HIS A 47 1.12 10.17 -12.30
C HIS A 47 -0.15 10.41 -13.11
N ASP A 48 -1.16 11.09 -12.55
CA ASP A 48 -2.46 11.34 -13.18
C ASP A 48 -3.12 10.08 -13.73
N THR A 49 -3.07 8.99 -12.94
CA THR A 49 -3.60 7.67 -13.32
C THR A 49 -4.52 7.09 -12.26
N GLN A 50 -5.45 6.26 -12.72
CA GLN A 50 -6.29 5.41 -11.91
C GLN A 50 -5.98 3.95 -12.26
N HIS A 51 -5.70 3.13 -11.24
CA HIS A 51 -5.41 1.71 -11.37
C HIS A 51 -6.57 0.88 -10.88
N ILE A 52 -6.92 -0.19 -11.59
CA ILE A 52 -7.91 -1.17 -11.15
C ILE A 52 -7.18 -2.20 -10.29
N ARG A 53 -7.36 -2.10 -8.98
CA ARG A 53 -6.66 -2.96 -8.00
C ARG A 53 -7.24 -4.36 -7.94
N PHE A 54 -8.56 -4.46 -7.82
CA PHE A 54 -9.30 -5.70 -7.77
C PHE A 54 -10.56 -5.56 -8.60
N ALA A 55 -10.88 -6.58 -9.39
CA ALA A 55 -12.09 -6.62 -10.19
C ALA A 55 -12.76 -7.99 -10.08
N ARG A 56 -14.08 -8.00 -10.11
CA ARG A 56 -14.93 -9.16 -10.25
C ARG A 56 -15.86 -8.94 -11.43
N ASN A 57 -15.81 -9.83 -12.39
CA ASN A 57 -16.59 -9.79 -13.61
C ASN A 57 -17.47 -11.04 -13.66
N ALA A 58 -18.78 -10.89 -13.66
CA ALA A 58 -19.73 -12.01 -13.60
C ALA A 58 -20.43 -12.28 -14.93
N ALA A 59 -20.33 -11.37 -15.90
CA ALA A 59 -20.94 -11.49 -17.21
C ALA A 59 -20.04 -10.93 -18.33
N ASP A 60 -20.62 -10.40 -19.39
CA ASP A 60 -19.89 -9.98 -20.61
C ASP A 60 -19.01 -8.75 -20.40
N LEU A 61 -19.39 -7.84 -19.50
CA LEU A 61 -18.57 -6.67 -19.19
C LEU A 61 -17.31 -7.09 -18.43
N GLN A 62 -16.15 -6.90 -19.05
CA GLN A 62 -14.87 -7.27 -18.47
C GLN A 62 -14.04 -6.03 -18.10
N ILE A 63 -13.98 -5.71 -16.82
CA ILE A 63 -13.10 -4.68 -16.29
C ILE A 63 -11.73 -5.33 -15.99
N PRO A 64 -10.64 -4.92 -16.67
CA PRO A 64 -9.34 -5.57 -16.55
C PRO A 64 -8.67 -5.27 -15.21
N GLU A 65 -8.56 -6.27 -14.34
CA GLU A 65 -7.75 -6.15 -13.11
C GLU A 65 -6.29 -5.87 -13.46
N GLY A 66 -5.65 -4.96 -12.73
CA GLY A 66 -4.30 -4.47 -13.05
C GLY A 66 -4.24 -3.44 -14.18
N GLY A 67 -5.36 -3.17 -14.85
CA GLY A 67 -5.46 -2.12 -15.87
C GLY A 67 -5.37 -0.72 -15.28
N SER A 68 -5.03 0.24 -16.14
CA SER A 68 -4.92 1.65 -15.76
C SER A 68 -5.62 2.53 -16.79
N VAL A 69 -6.20 3.61 -16.33
CA VAL A 69 -6.79 4.66 -17.17
C VAL A 69 -6.25 6.03 -16.75
N GLN A 70 -6.20 6.97 -17.68
CA GLN A 70 -5.88 8.35 -17.38
C GLN A 70 -6.95 8.89 -16.42
N TRP A 71 -6.52 9.51 -15.32
CA TRP A 71 -7.44 10.06 -14.33
C TRP A 71 -8.40 11.07 -14.94
N GLY A 72 -7.94 11.87 -15.90
CA GLY A 72 -8.75 12.85 -16.63
C GLY A 72 -9.93 12.26 -17.42
N ASP A 73 -9.84 11.00 -17.91
CA ASP A 73 -10.91 10.29 -18.64
C ASP A 73 -11.71 9.31 -17.75
N ALA A 74 -11.28 9.11 -16.49
CA ALA A 74 -11.91 8.16 -15.59
C ALA A 74 -13.34 8.56 -15.23
N LEU A 75 -14.30 7.62 -15.30
CA LEU A 75 -15.68 7.84 -14.86
C LEU A 75 -15.75 8.22 -13.39
N CYS A 76 -14.86 7.67 -12.58
CA CYS A 76 -14.76 7.97 -11.15
C CYS A 76 -14.47 9.46 -10.89
N ARG A 77 -13.58 10.08 -11.68
CA ARG A 77 -13.30 11.51 -11.58
C ARG A 77 -14.53 12.34 -11.88
N ARG A 78 -15.20 12.02 -12.98
CA ARG A 78 -16.43 12.73 -13.40
C ARG A 78 -17.52 12.63 -12.34
N ALA A 79 -17.69 11.42 -11.77
CA ALA A 79 -18.63 11.18 -10.69
C ALA A 79 -18.32 12.02 -9.45
N LEU A 80 -17.03 12.14 -9.08
CA LEU A 80 -16.58 12.96 -7.96
C LEU A 80 -16.77 14.45 -8.21
N ASP A 81 -16.37 14.94 -9.40
CA ASP A 81 -16.43 16.36 -9.77
C ASP A 81 -17.89 16.87 -9.85
N GLU A 82 -18.82 16.01 -10.32
CA GLU A 82 -20.23 16.33 -10.45
C GLU A 82 -21.07 15.96 -9.22
N GLY A 83 -20.53 15.20 -8.27
CA GLY A 83 -21.29 14.62 -7.17
C GLY A 83 -22.36 13.61 -7.63
N ARG A 84 -22.18 13.03 -8.81
CA ARG A 84 -23.10 12.07 -9.43
C ARG A 84 -22.53 10.66 -9.32
N PHE A 85 -22.87 9.96 -8.27
CA PHE A 85 -22.32 8.63 -8.00
C PHE A 85 -23.05 7.46 -8.66
N TYR A 86 -24.19 7.73 -9.30
CA TYR A 86 -24.94 6.74 -10.06
C TYR A 86 -25.51 7.33 -11.36
N THR A 87 -25.46 6.54 -12.42
CA THR A 87 -26.21 6.77 -13.67
C THR A 87 -26.56 5.44 -14.34
N GLU A 88 -27.78 5.34 -14.88
CA GLU A 88 -28.18 4.21 -15.71
C GLU A 88 -27.89 4.43 -17.21
N ASP A 89 -27.42 5.62 -17.57
CA ASP A 89 -27.06 6.00 -18.93
C ASP A 89 -25.77 6.82 -18.94
N VAL A 90 -24.64 6.14 -18.96
CA VAL A 90 -23.30 6.75 -19.04
C VAL A 90 -23.14 7.54 -20.34
N ALA A 91 -23.77 7.09 -21.43
CA ALA A 91 -23.63 7.75 -22.72
C ALA A 91 -24.27 9.13 -22.73
N SER A 92 -25.40 9.33 -22.04
CA SER A 92 -26.06 10.64 -21.92
C SER A 92 -25.31 11.59 -20.98
N CYS A 93 -24.66 11.08 -19.92
CA CYS A 93 -23.96 11.89 -18.92
C CYS A 93 -22.50 12.17 -19.34
N TRP A 94 -21.78 11.13 -19.77
CA TRP A 94 -20.34 11.11 -19.98
C TRP A 94 -19.95 10.39 -21.29
N GLY A 95 -20.74 10.60 -22.35
CA GLY A 95 -20.57 9.93 -23.64
C GLY A 95 -19.26 10.27 -24.38
N ASP A 96 -18.50 11.25 -23.92
CA ASP A 96 -17.17 11.59 -24.41
C ASP A 96 -16.05 10.75 -23.78
N SER A 97 -16.29 10.03 -22.67
CA SER A 97 -15.29 9.13 -22.06
C SER A 97 -14.90 8.01 -23.02
N GLN A 98 -13.62 7.95 -23.35
CA GLN A 98 -13.06 6.91 -24.21
C GLN A 98 -13.03 5.56 -23.50
N ALA A 99 -12.67 5.57 -22.21
CA ALA A 99 -12.61 4.36 -21.38
C ALA A 99 -13.99 3.72 -21.26
N ALA A 100 -15.04 4.49 -21.00
CA ALA A 100 -16.41 3.97 -20.89
C ALA A 100 -16.92 3.37 -22.21
N ARG A 101 -16.64 4.05 -23.34
CA ARG A 101 -17.02 3.55 -24.67
C ARG A 101 -16.28 2.28 -25.05
N ALA A 102 -14.96 2.21 -24.79
CA ALA A 102 -14.15 1.04 -25.09
C ALA A 102 -14.62 -0.20 -24.32
N LEU A 103 -15.08 -0.03 -23.08
CA LEU A 103 -15.60 -1.11 -22.24
C LEU A 103 -17.09 -1.39 -22.43
N GLY A 104 -17.82 -0.49 -23.12
CA GLY A 104 -19.26 -0.65 -23.32
C GLY A 104 -20.10 -0.39 -22.08
N ILE A 105 -19.62 0.42 -21.14
CA ILE A 105 -20.32 0.70 -19.89
C ILE A 105 -21.56 1.55 -20.15
N ARG A 106 -22.73 1.09 -19.72
CA ARG A 106 -24.00 1.81 -19.78
C ARG A 106 -24.49 2.26 -18.42
N THR A 107 -24.49 1.37 -17.43
CA THR A 107 -24.83 1.70 -16.05
C THR A 107 -23.56 1.77 -15.21
N TYR A 108 -23.47 2.77 -14.38
CA TYR A 108 -22.31 2.99 -13.52
C TYR A 108 -22.73 3.47 -12.13
N LEU A 109 -22.12 2.84 -11.11
CA LEU A 109 -22.25 3.20 -9.70
C LEU A 109 -20.85 3.33 -9.11
N SER A 110 -20.59 4.35 -8.32
CA SER A 110 -19.31 4.51 -7.62
C SER A 110 -19.49 5.11 -6.22
N CYS A 111 -18.54 4.86 -5.36
CA CYS A 111 -18.44 5.51 -4.06
C CYS A 111 -16.96 5.80 -3.77
N PRO A 112 -16.60 7.01 -3.34
CA PRO A 112 -15.23 7.33 -2.96
C PRO A 112 -14.80 6.50 -1.75
N VAL A 113 -13.57 5.96 -1.82
CA VAL A 113 -12.88 5.32 -0.71
C VAL A 113 -11.97 6.37 -0.09
N GLN A 114 -12.50 7.04 0.92
CA GLN A 114 -11.80 8.11 1.63
C GLN A 114 -11.44 7.64 3.03
N THR A 115 -10.14 7.69 3.35
CA THR A 115 -9.63 7.26 4.65
C THR A 115 -10.14 8.17 5.76
N PRO A 116 -10.20 7.70 7.01
CA PRO A 116 -10.53 8.52 8.19
C PRO A 116 -9.66 9.79 8.31
N SER A 117 -8.41 9.75 7.84
CA SER A 117 -7.51 10.93 7.77
C SER A 117 -7.90 11.94 6.68
N GLY A 118 -8.92 11.63 5.84
CA GLY A 118 -9.41 12.50 4.79
C GLY A 118 -8.74 12.33 3.42
N SER A 119 -7.81 11.40 3.29
CA SER A 119 -7.13 11.11 2.01
C SER A 119 -8.04 10.28 1.10
N LEU A 120 -8.15 10.67 -0.17
CA LEU A 120 -8.84 9.89 -1.20
C LEU A 120 -7.89 8.78 -1.70
N TYR A 121 -8.20 7.53 -1.36
CA TYR A 121 -7.46 6.38 -1.86
C TYR A 121 -7.87 6.01 -3.28
N GLY A 122 -9.15 5.96 -3.54
CA GLY A 122 -9.70 5.51 -4.81
C GLY A 122 -11.22 5.49 -4.81
N THR A 123 -11.81 4.58 -5.58
CA THR A 123 -13.25 4.41 -5.64
C THR A 123 -13.64 2.94 -5.67
N LEU A 124 -14.71 2.61 -4.97
CA LEU A 124 -15.41 1.34 -5.10
C LEU A 124 -16.51 1.51 -6.14
N CYS A 125 -16.51 0.66 -7.17
CA CYS A 125 -17.34 0.84 -8.35
C CYS A 125 -18.12 -0.43 -8.68
N ALA A 126 -19.26 -0.22 -9.38
CA ALA A 126 -20.00 -1.28 -10.04
C ALA A 126 -20.50 -0.78 -11.41
N ALA A 127 -20.47 -1.63 -12.43
CA ALA A 127 -20.82 -1.29 -13.79
C ALA A 127 -21.57 -2.40 -14.50
N SER A 128 -22.35 -2.04 -15.53
CA SER A 128 -23.03 -2.98 -16.43
C SER A 128 -23.01 -2.46 -17.86
N ALA A 129 -22.98 -3.39 -18.83
CA ALA A 129 -23.22 -3.10 -20.24
C ALA A 129 -24.69 -2.90 -20.58
N GLU A 130 -25.60 -3.13 -19.65
CA GLU A 130 -27.02 -2.95 -19.77
C GLU A 130 -27.51 -1.73 -18.96
N HIS A 131 -28.69 -1.21 -19.31
CA HIS A 131 -29.38 -0.25 -18.47
C HIS A 131 -30.02 -0.96 -17.28
N LYS A 132 -29.56 -0.70 -16.08
CA LYS A 132 -30.07 -1.34 -14.86
C LYS A 132 -30.40 -0.30 -13.80
N PRO A 133 -31.66 -0.23 -13.34
CA PRO A 133 -32.03 0.64 -12.24
C PRO A 133 -31.35 0.18 -10.95
N LEU A 134 -30.96 1.13 -10.11
CA LEU A 134 -30.35 0.83 -8.83
C LEU A 134 -31.37 0.19 -7.88
N THR A 135 -31.01 -0.93 -7.29
CA THR A 135 -31.82 -1.57 -6.26
C THR A 135 -31.84 -0.70 -4.99
N ALA A 136 -33.00 -0.58 -4.36
CA ALA A 136 -33.14 0.20 -3.14
C ALA A 136 -32.15 -0.23 -2.05
N GLY A 137 -31.39 0.72 -1.49
CA GLY A 137 -30.38 0.50 -0.46
C GLY A 137 -28.98 0.13 -0.98
N SER A 138 -28.78 0.00 -2.29
CA SER A 138 -27.47 -0.26 -2.88
C SER A 138 -26.48 0.88 -2.63
N ASP A 139 -26.95 2.11 -2.62
CA ASP A 139 -26.18 3.32 -2.30
C ASP A 139 -25.62 3.28 -0.88
N HIS A 140 -26.42 2.89 0.10
CA HIS A 140 -25.98 2.73 1.48
C HIS A 140 -24.99 1.57 1.64
N LEU A 141 -25.21 0.48 0.91
CA LEU A 141 -24.33 -0.69 1.00
C LEU A 141 -22.95 -0.42 0.39
N ILE A 142 -22.89 0.21 -0.79
CA ILE A 142 -21.60 0.56 -1.41
C ILE A 142 -20.83 1.56 -0.53
N ALA A 143 -21.53 2.53 0.09
CA ALA A 143 -20.92 3.47 1.01
C ALA A 143 -20.36 2.77 2.26
N PHE A 144 -21.09 1.81 2.80
CA PHE A 144 -20.63 1.00 3.92
C PHE A 144 -19.39 0.17 3.55
N PHE A 145 -19.38 -0.48 2.39
CA PHE A 145 -18.22 -1.23 1.91
C PHE A 145 -17.01 -0.35 1.63
N ALA A 146 -17.23 0.81 1.01
CA ALA A 146 -16.17 1.79 0.77
C ALA A 146 -15.53 2.25 2.08
N ARG A 147 -16.32 2.43 3.14
CA ARG A 147 -15.81 2.77 4.47
C ARG A 147 -14.97 1.64 5.08
N LEU A 148 -15.43 0.38 5.01
CA LEU A 148 -14.65 -0.77 5.51
C LEU A 148 -13.30 -0.88 4.79
N ILE A 149 -13.31 -0.70 3.47
CA ILE A 149 -12.09 -0.70 2.66
C ILE A 149 -11.18 0.47 3.08
N ALA A 150 -11.73 1.67 3.27
CA ALA A 150 -10.98 2.85 3.68
C ALA A 150 -10.28 2.67 5.04
N GLU A 151 -10.98 2.07 6.02
CA GLU A 151 -10.41 1.74 7.34
C GLU A 151 -9.26 0.72 7.22
N GLN A 152 -9.40 -0.28 6.34
CA GLN A 152 -8.33 -1.25 6.09
C GLN A 152 -7.12 -0.63 5.41
N VAL A 153 -7.33 0.22 4.39
CA VAL A 153 -6.27 0.96 3.71
C VAL A 153 -5.48 1.81 4.70
N GLU A 154 -6.15 2.60 5.52
CA GLU A 154 -5.48 3.43 6.53
C GLU A 154 -4.69 2.59 7.53
N ARG A 155 -5.26 1.47 7.97
CA ARG A 155 -4.56 0.54 8.87
C ARG A 155 -3.26 0.01 8.26
N GLU A 156 -3.27 -0.40 6.99
CA GLU A 156 -2.08 -0.88 6.29
C GLU A 156 -1.04 0.23 6.12
N GLN A 157 -1.47 1.44 5.75
CA GLN A 157 -0.59 2.60 5.63
C GLN A 157 0.08 2.96 6.97
N LEU A 158 -0.69 2.98 8.07
CA LEU A 158 -0.15 3.26 9.41
C LEU A 158 0.83 2.18 9.88
N LEU A 159 0.54 0.91 9.62
CA LEU A 159 1.46 -0.19 9.94
C LEU A 159 2.77 -0.06 9.15
N GLN A 160 2.69 0.27 7.87
CA GLN A 160 3.87 0.48 7.03
C GLN A 160 4.71 1.67 7.52
N GLN A 161 4.07 2.79 7.85
CA GLN A 161 4.75 3.96 8.41
C GLN A 161 5.43 3.65 9.74
N LEU A 162 4.75 2.91 10.62
CA LEU A 162 5.30 2.48 11.91
C LEU A 162 6.52 1.57 11.72
N GLN A 163 6.45 0.63 10.79
CA GLN A 163 7.57 -0.26 10.47
C GLN A 163 8.79 0.52 9.95
N GLN A 164 8.55 1.48 9.04
CA GLN A 164 9.61 2.35 8.50
C GLN A 164 10.25 3.21 9.60
N ALA A 165 9.43 3.85 10.45
CA ALA A 165 9.92 4.65 11.56
C ALA A 165 10.72 3.81 12.57
N ASN A 166 10.25 2.60 12.89
CA ASN A 166 10.95 1.68 13.78
C ASN A 166 12.29 1.22 13.20
N HIS A 167 12.32 0.93 11.89
CA HIS A 167 13.56 0.58 11.19
C HIS A 167 14.58 1.72 11.24
N GLU A 168 14.14 2.96 10.98
CA GLU A 168 15.01 4.12 11.02
C GLU A 168 15.53 4.42 12.44
N LEU A 169 14.67 4.33 13.45
CA LEU A 169 15.08 4.46 14.86
C LEU A 169 16.09 3.37 15.26
N SER A 170 15.87 2.13 14.81
CA SER A 170 16.79 1.02 15.05
C SER A 170 18.14 1.26 14.38
N ARG A 171 18.14 1.76 13.15
CA ARG A 171 19.38 2.11 12.42
C ARG A 171 20.16 3.20 13.16
N GLN A 172 19.49 4.26 13.60
CA GLN A 172 20.13 5.35 14.36
C GLN A 172 20.67 4.89 15.72
N ALA A 173 19.94 3.99 16.41
CA ALA A 173 20.37 3.48 17.71
C ALA A 173 21.52 2.47 17.65
N LEU A 174 21.72 1.79 16.49
CA LEU A 174 22.67 0.69 16.32
C LEU A 174 23.83 1.00 15.39
N SER A 175 23.85 2.16 14.72
CA SER A 175 24.92 2.59 13.82
C SER A 175 25.75 3.71 14.44
N ASP A 176 26.98 3.83 14.03
CA ASP A 176 27.84 4.99 14.26
C ASP A 176 27.48 6.09 13.25
N PRO A 177 27.18 7.32 13.68
CA PRO A 177 26.67 8.36 12.79
C PRO A 177 27.70 8.86 11.76
N LEU A 178 29.00 8.70 12.04
CA LEU A 178 30.07 9.14 11.13
C LEU A 178 30.34 8.11 10.05
N THR A 179 30.47 6.85 10.43
CA THR A 179 30.96 5.78 9.57
C THR A 179 29.86 4.90 8.99
N GLY A 180 28.66 4.91 9.59
CA GLY A 180 27.55 4.01 9.24
C GLY A 180 27.75 2.56 9.71
N LEU A 181 28.91 2.21 10.27
CA LEU A 181 29.17 0.88 10.81
C LEU A 181 28.32 0.61 12.06
N PRO A 182 28.07 -0.66 12.41
CA PRO A 182 27.46 -1.02 13.68
C PRO A 182 28.22 -0.40 14.85
N ASN A 183 27.51 0.31 15.72
CA ASN A 183 28.13 0.91 16.90
C ASN A 183 28.39 -0.13 18.01
N ARG A 184 29.00 0.30 19.10
CA ARG A 184 29.33 -0.57 20.24
C ARG A 184 28.09 -1.33 20.77
N ARG A 185 26.91 -0.70 20.76
CA ARG A 185 25.67 -1.33 21.26
C ARG A 185 25.22 -2.46 20.34
N ALA A 186 25.29 -2.25 19.04
CA ALA A 186 25.01 -3.28 18.03
C ALA A 186 25.98 -4.45 18.17
N LEU A 187 27.28 -4.15 18.31
CA LEU A 187 28.33 -5.17 18.50
C LEU A 187 28.03 -6.05 19.73
N MET A 188 27.72 -5.44 20.89
CA MET A 188 27.45 -6.20 22.12
C MET A 188 26.20 -7.08 22.00
N HIS A 189 25.17 -6.61 21.31
CA HIS A 189 23.96 -7.37 21.05
C HIS A 189 24.27 -8.60 20.17
N GLU A 190 25.02 -8.39 19.08
CA GLU A 190 25.37 -9.45 18.15
C GLU A 190 26.34 -10.46 18.76
N LEU A 191 27.32 -10.02 19.54
CA LEU A 191 28.23 -10.91 20.28
C LEU A 191 27.48 -11.86 21.21
N ASN A 192 26.51 -11.34 22.01
CA ASN A 192 25.71 -12.19 22.91
C ASN A 192 24.95 -13.25 22.12
N ARG A 193 24.37 -12.89 20.96
CA ARG A 193 23.69 -13.82 20.06
C ARG A 193 24.61 -14.89 19.52
N LEU A 194 25.80 -14.49 19.05
CA LEU A 194 26.80 -15.39 18.47
C LEU A 194 27.41 -16.32 19.55
N PHE A 195 27.64 -15.84 20.78
CA PHE A 195 28.08 -16.68 21.88
C PHE A 195 27.07 -17.78 22.17
N SER A 196 25.78 -17.44 22.33
CA SER A 196 24.73 -18.43 22.57
C SER A 196 24.59 -19.44 21.44
N LEU A 197 24.85 -19.02 20.19
CA LEU A 197 24.84 -19.91 19.05
C LEU A 197 26.06 -20.83 19.06
N ALA A 198 27.28 -20.27 19.29
CA ALA A 198 28.53 -21.01 19.32
C ALA A 198 28.52 -22.11 20.41
N GLU A 199 27.99 -21.80 21.60
CA GLU A 199 27.79 -22.79 22.65
C GLU A 199 26.88 -23.95 22.22
N ARG A 200 25.78 -23.63 21.52
CA ARG A 200 24.81 -24.64 21.08
C ARG A 200 25.34 -25.57 19.98
N VAL A 201 26.16 -25.03 19.07
CA VAL A 201 26.70 -25.81 17.92
C VAL A 201 28.13 -26.25 18.10
N GLU A 202 28.72 -25.99 19.28
CA GLU A 202 30.12 -26.34 19.66
C GLU A 202 31.16 -25.80 18.65
N HIS A 203 30.89 -24.63 18.04
CA HIS A 203 31.85 -24.00 17.14
C HIS A 203 32.58 -22.82 17.81
N PRO A 204 33.88 -22.63 17.53
CA PRO A 204 34.62 -21.49 18.08
C PRO A 204 34.15 -20.18 17.45
N LEU A 205 34.09 -19.13 18.27
CA LEU A 205 33.88 -17.74 17.84
C LEU A 205 35.21 -17.00 17.86
N LEU A 206 35.57 -16.38 16.75
CA LEU A 206 36.77 -15.54 16.64
C LEU A 206 36.37 -14.07 16.68
N LEU A 207 37.05 -13.29 17.52
CA LEU A 207 36.84 -11.85 17.65
C LEU A 207 38.14 -11.12 17.29
N GLY A 208 38.10 -10.22 16.32
CA GLY A 208 39.23 -9.39 15.90
C GLY A 208 39.02 -7.94 16.34
N PHE A 209 40.13 -7.28 16.72
CA PHE A 209 40.18 -5.83 16.95
C PHE A 209 41.08 -5.21 15.90
N ILE A 210 40.61 -4.10 15.30
CA ILE A 210 41.36 -3.33 14.31
C ILE A 210 41.55 -1.93 14.86
N ASP A 211 42.77 -1.39 14.79
CA ASP A 211 43.11 -0.03 15.14
C ASP A 211 43.86 0.65 14.00
N LEU A 212 43.79 1.97 13.93
CA LEU A 212 44.43 2.77 12.88
C LEU A 212 45.69 3.43 13.43
N ASP A 213 46.84 2.92 13.05
CA ASP A 213 48.14 3.47 13.41
C ASP A 213 48.27 4.92 12.89
N GLY A 214 48.70 5.82 13.76
CA GLY A 214 48.97 7.22 13.41
C GLY A 214 47.74 8.09 13.19
N PHE A 215 46.51 7.62 13.48
CA PHE A 215 45.28 8.42 13.31
C PHE A 215 45.32 9.76 14.03
N LYS A 216 45.87 9.79 15.26
CA LYS A 216 46.07 11.04 16.01
C LYS A 216 46.95 12.06 15.28
N ALA A 217 48.07 11.59 14.67
CA ALA A 217 48.97 12.44 13.91
C ALA A 217 48.30 13.06 12.67
N ILE A 218 47.38 12.34 12.03
CA ILE A 218 46.57 12.85 10.93
C ILE A 218 45.67 13.95 11.39
N ASN A 219 44.97 13.79 12.51
CA ASN A 219 44.09 14.81 13.09
C ASN A 219 44.91 16.07 13.49
N ASP A 220 46.06 15.86 14.13
CA ASP A 220 46.91 16.96 14.59
C ASP A 220 47.52 17.78 13.44
N THR A 221 47.77 17.10 12.28
CA THR A 221 48.42 17.72 11.11
C THR A 221 47.40 18.31 10.12
N HIS A 222 46.26 17.63 9.88
CA HIS A 222 45.31 17.93 8.80
C HIS A 222 43.91 18.30 9.29
N GLY A 223 43.70 18.33 10.60
CA GLY A 223 42.43 18.65 11.22
C GLY A 223 41.45 17.45 11.32
N HIS A 224 40.45 17.61 12.18
CA HIS A 224 39.45 16.57 12.47
C HIS A 224 38.63 16.17 11.25
N ASP A 225 38.30 17.12 10.38
CA ASP A 225 37.51 16.84 9.15
C ASP A 225 38.23 15.81 8.24
N THR A 226 39.56 15.90 8.17
CA THR A 226 40.38 14.94 7.41
C THR A 226 40.41 13.57 8.08
N GLY A 227 40.46 13.54 9.41
CA GLY A 227 40.34 12.30 10.18
C GLY A 227 38.98 11.62 9.99
N ASP A 228 37.91 12.40 10.01
CA ASP A 228 36.55 11.91 9.77
C ASP A 228 36.39 11.29 8.36
N LEU A 229 36.95 11.95 7.34
CA LEU A 229 37.00 11.40 5.98
C LEU A 229 37.79 10.08 5.89
N LEU A 230 38.91 9.99 6.63
CA LEU A 230 39.67 8.75 6.71
C LEU A 230 38.84 7.62 7.34
N LEU A 231 38.19 7.88 8.47
CA LEU A 231 37.33 6.90 9.14
C LEU A 231 36.20 6.43 8.21
N GLN A 232 35.57 7.32 7.47
CA GLN A 232 34.53 6.96 6.49
C GLN A 232 35.07 6.07 5.37
N ARG A 233 36.27 6.35 4.85
CA ARG A 233 36.93 5.51 3.81
C ARG A 233 37.28 4.13 4.33
N VAL A 234 37.82 4.04 5.53
CA VAL A 234 38.16 2.75 6.17
C VAL A 234 36.89 1.95 6.40
N ALA A 235 35.83 2.59 6.91
CA ALA A 235 34.54 1.95 7.11
C ALA A 235 33.97 1.40 5.80
N GLY A 236 34.03 2.18 4.71
CA GLY A 236 33.60 1.74 3.38
C GLY A 236 34.39 0.53 2.88
N ALA A 237 35.74 0.53 3.08
CA ALA A 237 36.57 -0.60 2.72
C ALA A 237 36.24 -1.87 3.52
N LEU A 238 36.03 -1.75 4.84
CA LEU A 238 35.63 -2.87 5.70
C LEU A 238 34.28 -3.45 5.28
N SER A 239 33.29 -2.61 4.99
CA SER A 239 31.96 -3.06 4.53
C SER A 239 31.97 -3.77 3.16
N THR A 240 33.05 -3.63 2.38
CA THR A 240 33.15 -4.26 1.08
C THR A 240 33.83 -5.64 1.17
N VAL A 241 34.61 -5.86 2.21
CA VAL A 241 35.41 -7.09 2.41
C VAL A 241 34.73 -8.08 3.36
N LEU A 242 33.90 -7.58 4.26
CA LEU A 242 33.14 -8.36 5.25
C LEU A 242 31.70 -8.54 4.83
#